data_5f8198528f996f375d007002ee05917c
#
_entry.id   5f8198528f996f375d007002ee05917c
#
_cell.length_a   1.000
_cell.length_b   1.000
_cell.length_c   1.000
_cell.angle_alpha   90.00
_cell.angle_beta   90.00
_cell.angle_gamma   90.00
#
_symmetry.space_group_name_H-M   'P 1'
#
loop_
_entity.id
_entity.type
_entity.pdbx_description
1 polymer ?
#
loop_
_entity_poly.entity_id
_entity_poly.type
_entity_poly.pdbx_seq_one_letter_code
_entity_poly.pdbx_strand_id
1 'polypeptide(L)'
;THTIDVFDIGLSYFKGTARTPVLDFGPGTYDGVSVVPRYDLISQAGIDVQATIGPWLLKLEGTRREQRNQWYTQATGGVEYTLYNIFDTGTDLGIVSEYMYDQRRLDAPQLFNDDVGFGLRWTANDVQSTTLLLGGLYDLETDSTAISLEAERRLGASFKAQLEVRLQDRAGTGDTLAQALKEEDMVRFRIAYYF
;
A
#
# COMPACT_ATOMS: atom_id res chain seq x y z
N THR A 1 19.74 3.49 -8.50
CA THR A 1 19.85 3.80 -7.05
C THR A 1 21.30 4.02 -6.67
N HIS A 2 21.54 4.88 -5.72
CA HIS A 2 22.85 5.18 -5.19
C HIS A 2 22.77 5.32 -3.66
N THR A 3 23.70 4.66 -2.95
CA THR A 3 23.78 4.73 -1.49
C THR A 3 24.80 5.79 -1.07
N ILE A 4 24.38 6.72 -0.23
CA ILE A 4 25.21 7.77 0.36
C ILE A 4 25.02 7.74 1.86
N ASP A 5 26.02 7.20 2.60
CA ASP A 5 25.97 7.02 4.04
C ASP A 5 24.72 6.20 4.44
N VAL A 6 23.79 6.78 5.18
CA VAL A 6 22.54 6.12 5.63
C VAL A 6 21.39 6.23 4.63
N PHE A 7 21.61 6.95 3.51
CA PHE A 7 20.58 7.20 2.50
C PHE A 7 20.75 6.31 1.29
N ASP A 8 19.67 5.68 0.87
CA ASP A 8 19.50 5.07 -0.44
C ASP A 8 18.63 5.98 -1.29
N ILE A 9 19.12 6.42 -2.44
CA ILE A 9 18.42 7.36 -3.31
C ILE A 9 18.27 6.72 -4.69
N GLY A 10 17.06 6.69 -5.20
CA GLY A 10 16.74 6.26 -6.56
C GLY A 10 16.13 7.40 -7.36
N LEU A 11 16.53 7.51 -8.61
CA LEU A 11 15.90 8.39 -9.59
C LEU A 11 15.48 7.54 -10.78
N SER A 12 14.29 7.80 -11.30
CA SER A 12 13.74 7.07 -12.43
C SER A 12 13.08 8.02 -13.43
N TYR A 13 13.12 7.61 -14.70
CA TYR A 13 12.35 8.24 -15.76
C TYR A 13 11.78 7.16 -16.66
N PHE A 14 10.51 7.28 -16.98
CA PHE A 14 9.81 6.38 -17.89
C PHE A 14 8.97 7.17 -18.88
N LYS A 15 9.04 6.76 -20.15
CA LYS A 15 8.14 7.26 -21.21
C LYS A 15 7.65 6.07 -22.02
N GLY A 16 6.33 5.89 -22.06
CA GLY A 16 5.74 4.73 -22.75
C GLY A 16 4.28 4.53 -22.38
N THR A 17 3.76 3.37 -22.69
CA THR A 17 2.37 3.01 -22.35
C THR A 17 2.22 2.73 -20.86
N ALA A 18 1.23 3.34 -20.22
CA ALA A 18 0.89 3.08 -18.83
C ALA A 18 0.56 1.59 -18.63
N ARG A 19 0.99 1.01 -17.49
CA ARG A 19 0.66 -0.38 -17.14
C ARG A 19 -0.73 -0.51 -16.53
N THR A 20 -1.24 0.58 -15.92
CA THR A 20 -2.58 0.64 -15.37
C THR A 20 -3.52 1.25 -16.40
N PRO A 21 -4.60 0.56 -16.80
CA PRO A 21 -5.56 1.10 -17.73
C PRO A 21 -6.42 2.20 -17.08
N VAL A 22 -6.91 3.12 -17.89
CA VAL A 22 -8.09 3.93 -17.60
C VAL A 22 -9.29 3.15 -18.11
N LEU A 23 -10.32 3.04 -17.27
CA LEU A 23 -11.56 2.36 -17.63
C LEU A 23 -12.51 3.41 -18.25
N ASP A 24 -12.77 3.28 -19.54
CA ASP A 24 -13.77 4.10 -20.23
C ASP A 24 -15.11 3.34 -20.17
N PHE A 25 -16.16 4.05 -19.71
CA PHE A 25 -17.51 3.51 -19.62
C PHE A 25 -18.35 4.03 -20.79
N GLY A 26 -19.02 3.12 -21.47
CA GLY A 26 -19.87 3.44 -22.61
C GLY A 26 -21.17 2.62 -22.62
N PRO A 27 -22.13 2.95 -23.51
CA PRO A 27 -23.32 2.15 -23.67
C PRO A 27 -22.95 0.74 -24.17
N GLY A 28 -23.44 -0.27 -23.48
CA GLY A 28 -23.29 -1.67 -23.86
C GLY A 28 -24.28 -2.10 -24.95
N THR A 29 -23.99 -3.22 -25.62
CA THR A 29 -24.77 -3.73 -26.75
C THR A 29 -26.13 -4.34 -26.32
N TYR A 30 -26.29 -4.65 -25.03
CA TYR A 30 -27.50 -5.28 -24.45
C TYR A 30 -27.78 -4.65 -23.08
N ASP A 31 -28.48 -3.54 -23.01
CA ASP A 31 -28.93 -2.84 -21.76
C ASP A 31 -27.88 -2.75 -20.64
N GLY A 32 -26.61 -2.87 -20.97
CA GLY A 32 -25.49 -2.92 -20.04
C GLY A 32 -24.52 -1.75 -20.25
N VAL A 33 -23.60 -1.61 -19.32
CA VAL A 33 -22.45 -0.70 -19.42
C VAL A 33 -21.30 -1.49 -20.04
N SER A 34 -20.72 -0.99 -21.12
CA SER A 34 -19.44 -1.51 -21.62
C SER A 34 -18.30 -0.86 -20.87
N VAL A 35 -17.35 -1.66 -20.41
CA VAL A 35 -16.11 -1.18 -19.78
C VAL A 35 -14.96 -1.52 -20.73
N VAL A 36 -14.31 -0.47 -21.25
CA VAL A 36 -13.18 -0.64 -22.18
C VAL A 36 -11.90 -0.16 -21.50
N PRO A 37 -10.94 -1.06 -21.23
CA PRO A 37 -9.65 -0.65 -20.71
C PRO A 37 -8.83 0.06 -21.79
N ARG A 38 -8.37 1.27 -21.48
CA ARG A 38 -7.51 2.07 -22.36
C ARG A 38 -6.17 2.35 -21.68
N TYR A 39 -5.11 2.13 -22.41
CA TYR A 39 -3.75 2.35 -21.94
C TYR A 39 -3.18 3.62 -22.55
N ASP A 40 -3.07 4.67 -21.76
CA ASP A 40 -2.55 5.97 -22.21
C ASP A 40 -1.01 5.96 -22.31
N LEU A 41 -0.47 6.82 -23.18
CA LEU A 41 0.95 7.15 -23.16
C LEU A 41 1.23 8.10 -22.01
N ILE A 42 2.28 7.83 -21.25
CA ILE A 42 2.72 8.63 -20.11
C ILE A 42 4.21 9.00 -20.21
N SER A 43 4.56 10.10 -19.59
CA SER A 43 5.93 10.46 -19.21
C SER A 43 5.96 10.64 -17.70
N GLN A 44 6.89 9.98 -17.03
CA GLN A 44 6.97 9.99 -15.57
C GLN A 44 8.42 10.14 -15.11
N ALA A 45 8.66 11.07 -14.21
CA ALA A 45 9.87 11.12 -13.39
C ALA A 45 9.54 10.67 -11.97
N GLY A 46 10.43 9.93 -11.34
CA GLY A 46 10.27 9.43 -9.97
C GLY A 46 11.54 9.60 -9.16
N ILE A 47 11.33 9.78 -7.87
CA ILE A 47 12.36 9.76 -6.84
C ILE A 47 11.93 8.81 -5.73
N ASP A 48 12.86 8.04 -5.22
CA ASP A 48 12.74 7.23 -4.01
C ASP A 48 13.92 7.53 -3.09
N VAL A 49 13.64 7.72 -1.82
CA VAL A 49 14.64 7.96 -0.78
C VAL A 49 14.30 7.10 0.43
N GLN A 50 15.29 6.37 0.91
CA GLN A 50 15.18 5.61 2.16
C GLN A 50 16.37 5.95 3.05
N ALA A 51 16.14 6.07 4.36
CA ALA A 51 17.21 6.21 5.34
C ALA A 51 16.97 5.31 6.54
N THR A 52 18.03 4.59 6.97
CA THR A 52 18.00 3.78 8.19
C THR A 52 18.93 4.39 9.23
N ILE A 53 18.36 4.90 10.32
CA ILE A 53 19.09 5.62 11.37
C ILE A 53 18.77 4.97 12.72
N GLY A 54 19.60 4.04 13.17
CA GLY A 54 19.33 3.25 14.37
C GLY A 54 17.99 2.50 14.26
N PRO A 55 17.04 2.72 15.18
CA PRO A 55 15.73 2.08 15.12
C PRO A 55 14.73 2.72 14.14
N TRP A 56 15.11 3.82 13.49
CA TRP A 56 14.27 4.55 12.56
C TRP A 56 14.50 4.12 11.12
N LEU A 57 13.42 3.86 10.40
CA LEU A 57 13.39 3.73 8.95
C LEU A 57 12.50 4.82 8.38
N LEU A 58 13.08 5.68 7.55
CA LEU A 58 12.39 6.77 6.85
C LEU A 58 12.29 6.41 5.37
N LYS A 59 11.14 6.65 4.75
CA LYS A 59 10.90 6.41 3.33
C LYS A 59 10.18 7.60 2.71
N LEU A 60 10.56 7.95 1.50
CA LEU A 60 9.87 8.93 0.69
C LEU A 60 9.89 8.46 -0.77
N GLU A 61 8.74 8.35 -1.37
CA GLU A 61 8.58 8.10 -2.79
C GLU A 61 7.76 9.22 -3.42
N GLY A 62 8.17 9.66 -4.59
CA GLY A 62 7.46 10.71 -5.30
C GLY A 62 7.51 10.50 -6.81
N THR A 63 6.41 10.79 -7.48
CA THR A 63 6.35 10.75 -8.94
C THR A 63 5.68 11.99 -9.49
N ARG A 64 6.21 12.49 -10.60
CA ARG A 64 5.58 13.51 -11.42
C ARG A 64 5.25 12.89 -12.77
N ARG A 65 3.96 12.81 -13.10
CA ARG A 65 3.47 12.11 -14.30
C ARG A 65 2.69 13.04 -15.20
N GLU A 66 2.97 12.93 -16.49
CA GLU A 66 2.16 13.48 -17.56
C GLU A 66 1.31 12.35 -18.17
N GLN A 67 0.01 12.58 -18.26
CA GLN A 67 -0.94 11.69 -18.92
C GLN A 67 -2.00 12.57 -19.60
N ARG A 68 -2.24 12.38 -20.90
CA ARG A 68 -3.23 13.16 -21.69
C ARG A 68 -3.03 14.68 -21.59
N ASN A 69 -1.78 15.14 -21.64
CA ASN A 69 -1.39 16.55 -21.48
C ASN A 69 -1.74 17.17 -20.11
N GLN A 70 -1.98 16.35 -19.10
CA GLN A 70 -2.18 16.79 -17.72
C GLN A 70 -1.05 16.26 -16.85
N TRP A 71 -0.51 17.13 -16.03
CA TRP A 71 0.52 16.80 -15.07
C TRP A 71 -0.06 16.63 -13.67
N TYR A 72 0.31 15.58 -12.99
CA TYR A 72 -0.02 15.36 -11.59
C TYR A 72 1.13 14.74 -10.83
N THR A 73 1.09 14.94 -9.52
CA THR A 73 2.09 14.44 -8.57
C THR A 73 1.45 13.41 -7.66
N GLN A 74 2.19 12.34 -7.39
CA GLN A 74 1.87 11.37 -6.36
C GLN A 74 3.07 11.29 -5.41
N ALA A 75 2.83 11.15 -4.12
CA ALA A 75 3.87 11.00 -3.12
C ALA A 75 3.42 10.06 -2.00
N THR A 76 4.37 9.32 -1.45
CA THR A 76 4.19 8.54 -0.23
C THR A 76 5.36 8.80 0.68
N GLY A 77 5.10 9.17 1.92
CA GLY A 77 6.10 9.36 2.96
C GLY A 77 5.81 8.48 4.16
N GLY A 78 6.80 7.75 4.65
CA GLY A 78 6.62 6.82 5.75
C GLY A 78 7.73 6.86 6.77
N VAL A 79 7.39 6.52 8.00
CA VAL A 79 8.30 6.35 9.11
C VAL A 79 7.98 5.05 9.85
N GLU A 80 9.02 4.28 10.17
CA GLU A 80 8.92 3.12 11.06
C GLU A 80 9.92 3.30 12.20
N TYR A 81 9.48 2.99 13.41
CA TYR A 81 10.32 2.93 14.61
C TYR A 81 10.24 1.53 15.19
N THR A 82 11.39 0.87 15.33
CA THR A 82 11.46 -0.49 15.87
C THR A 82 11.92 -0.49 17.34
N LEU A 83 11.05 -1.00 18.21
CA LEU A 83 11.37 -1.34 19.58
C LEU A 83 11.90 -2.77 19.60
N TYR A 84 13.19 -2.92 19.85
CA TYR A 84 13.86 -4.24 19.90
C TYR A 84 13.70 -4.90 21.27
N ASN A 85 13.57 -6.22 21.27
CA ASN A 85 13.56 -7.05 22.47
C ASN A 85 12.54 -6.57 23.52
N ILE A 86 11.29 -6.31 23.09
CA ILE A 86 10.26 -5.80 23.99
C ILE A 86 10.04 -6.77 25.16
N PHE A 87 10.00 -6.22 26.37
CA PHE A 87 9.79 -6.96 27.62
C PHE A 87 10.81 -8.11 27.85
N ASP A 88 12.02 -8.02 27.29
CA ASP A 88 13.06 -9.06 27.36
C ASP A 88 12.60 -10.42 26.84
N THR A 89 11.68 -10.43 25.89
CA THR A 89 11.12 -11.68 25.31
C THR A 89 11.84 -12.12 24.03
N GLY A 90 12.79 -11.34 23.53
CA GLY A 90 13.44 -11.57 22.24
C GLY A 90 12.59 -11.14 21.04
N THR A 91 11.41 -10.54 21.26
CA THR A 91 10.51 -10.10 20.19
C THR A 91 10.67 -8.61 19.89
N ASP A 92 10.36 -8.21 18.67
CA ASP A 92 10.43 -6.80 18.24
C ASP A 92 9.05 -6.27 17.89
N LEU A 93 8.85 -4.95 18.08
CA LEU A 93 7.64 -4.23 17.69
C LEU A 93 8.00 -3.02 16.85
N GLY A 94 7.61 -3.03 15.57
CA GLY A 94 7.65 -1.87 14.68
C GLY A 94 6.35 -1.06 14.77
N ILE A 95 6.49 0.25 14.91
CA ILE A 95 5.39 1.22 14.82
C ILE A 95 5.57 1.95 13.49
N VAL A 96 4.58 1.85 12.61
CA VAL A 96 4.63 2.37 11.23
C VAL A 96 3.60 3.48 11.08
N SER A 97 3.96 4.55 10.40
CA SER A 97 3.01 5.55 9.89
C SER A 97 3.40 5.96 8.48
N GLU A 98 2.42 6.06 7.59
CA GLU A 98 2.60 6.46 6.21
C GLU A 98 1.55 7.49 5.81
N TYR A 99 1.94 8.46 4.99
CA TYR A 99 1.04 9.40 4.34
C TYR A 99 1.11 9.21 2.83
N MET A 100 -0.05 9.05 2.21
CA MET A 100 -0.19 8.84 0.78
C MET A 100 -0.95 10.02 0.16
N TYR A 101 -0.41 10.55 -0.93
CA TYR A 101 -0.95 11.71 -1.61
C TYR A 101 -1.05 11.50 -3.12
N ASP A 102 -2.19 11.82 -3.70
CA ASP A 102 -2.38 11.96 -5.14
C ASP A 102 -3.03 13.30 -5.45
N GLN A 103 -2.37 14.13 -6.26
CA GLN A 103 -2.85 15.47 -6.61
C GLN A 103 -4.26 15.47 -7.24
N ARG A 104 -4.68 14.35 -7.81
CA ARG A 104 -5.99 14.22 -8.44
C ARG A 104 -7.13 14.00 -7.44
N ARG A 105 -6.80 13.69 -6.18
CA ARG A 105 -7.76 13.48 -5.11
C ARG A 105 -8.80 12.40 -5.50
N LEU A 106 -10.09 12.67 -5.30
CA LEU A 106 -11.19 11.74 -5.64
C LEU A 106 -11.29 11.38 -7.14
N ASP A 107 -10.63 12.15 -8.01
CA ASP A 107 -10.51 11.81 -9.44
C ASP A 107 -9.41 10.76 -9.70
N ALA A 108 -8.65 10.36 -8.69
CA ALA A 108 -7.64 9.31 -8.82
C ALA A 108 -8.34 7.94 -8.99
N PRO A 109 -7.87 7.09 -9.93
CA PRO A 109 -8.45 5.76 -10.12
C PRO A 109 -7.89 4.73 -9.10
N GLN A 110 -7.57 5.15 -7.91
CA GLN A 110 -6.97 4.35 -6.84
C GLN A 110 -7.58 4.71 -5.50
N LEU A 111 -7.49 3.78 -4.55
CA LEU A 111 -8.06 3.92 -3.20
C LEU A 111 -7.31 4.95 -2.34
N PHE A 112 -6.01 5.18 -2.62
CA PHE A 112 -5.15 6.01 -1.77
C PHE A 112 -4.87 7.32 -2.48
N ASN A 113 -5.44 8.42 -1.99
CA ASN A 113 -5.37 9.74 -2.62
C ASN A 113 -5.04 10.88 -1.65
N ASP A 114 -5.43 10.81 -0.39
CA ASP A 114 -5.08 11.72 0.70
C ASP A 114 -5.26 10.97 2.03
N ASP A 115 -4.40 9.98 2.27
CA ASP A 115 -4.60 8.98 3.29
C ASP A 115 -3.47 8.95 4.30
N VAL A 116 -3.79 8.61 5.54
CA VAL A 116 -2.82 8.29 6.59
C VAL A 116 -2.97 6.84 6.98
N GLY A 117 -1.88 6.08 6.88
CA GLY A 117 -1.76 4.71 7.35
C GLY A 117 -1.04 4.64 8.69
N PHE A 118 -1.50 3.74 9.56
CA PHE A 118 -0.83 3.36 10.80
C PHE A 118 -0.73 1.86 10.89
N GLY A 119 0.40 1.36 11.41
CA GLY A 119 0.63 -0.06 11.54
C GLY A 119 1.44 -0.43 12.78
N LEU A 120 1.17 -1.64 13.28
CA LEU A 120 1.96 -2.30 14.31
C LEU A 120 2.46 -3.63 13.74
N ARG A 121 3.78 -3.76 13.63
CA ARG A 121 4.44 -4.99 13.16
C ARG A 121 5.11 -5.68 14.32
N TRP A 122 4.57 -6.80 14.73
CA TRP A 122 5.20 -7.64 15.73
C TRP A 122 5.97 -8.79 15.07
N THR A 123 7.20 -9.04 15.54
CA THR A 123 8.08 -10.09 15.03
C THR A 123 8.57 -10.91 16.21
N ALA A 124 8.30 -12.21 16.20
CA ALA A 124 8.68 -13.12 17.29
C ALA A 124 10.18 -13.41 17.32
N ASN A 125 10.92 -13.19 16.21
CA ASN A 125 12.33 -13.55 16.02
C ASN A 125 12.60 -15.03 16.30
N ASP A 126 11.59 -15.88 16.12
CA ASP A 126 11.65 -17.32 16.30
C ASP A 126 12.10 -18.04 15.01
N VAL A 127 12.48 -19.31 15.17
CA VAL A 127 12.90 -20.16 14.04
C VAL A 127 11.79 -20.30 12.99
N GLN A 128 10.54 -20.17 13.40
CA GLN A 128 9.36 -20.26 12.56
C GLN A 128 9.06 -18.96 11.80
N SER A 129 9.82 -17.88 12.03
CA SER A 129 9.62 -16.56 11.41
C SER A 129 8.17 -16.05 11.59
N THR A 130 7.69 -16.10 12.84
CA THR A 130 6.33 -15.64 13.17
C THR A 130 6.25 -14.11 13.13
N THR A 131 5.34 -13.59 12.34
CA THR A 131 5.08 -12.16 12.22
C THR A 131 3.60 -11.87 12.25
N LEU A 132 3.25 -10.70 12.77
CA LEU A 132 1.90 -10.14 12.78
C LEU A 132 2.00 -8.67 12.36
N LEU A 133 1.15 -8.24 11.44
CA LEU A 133 0.99 -6.85 11.06
C LEU A 133 -0.49 -6.47 11.23
N LEU A 134 -0.75 -5.51 12.09
CA LEU A 134 -2.05 -4.85 12.21
C LEU A 134 -1.93 -3.48 11.58
N GLY A 135 -2.80 -3.15 10.62
CA GLY A 135 -2.83 -1.89 9.93
C GLY A 135 -4.20 -1.21 10.00
N GLY A 136 -4.19 0.11 9.97
CA GLY A 136 -5.37 0.95 9.80
C GLY A 136 -5.08 2.03 8.77
N LEU A 137 -6.07 2.36 7.97
CA LEU A 137 -6.03 3.42 6.98
C LEU A 137 -7.16 4.41 7.25
N TYR A 138 -6.87 5.69 7.12
CA TYR A 138 -7.84 6.78 7.25
C TYR A 138 -7.67 7.74 6.09
N ASP A 139 -8.75 7.94 5.30
CA ASP A 139 -8.83 8.93 4.23
C ASP A 139 -9.19 10.30 4.83
N LEU A 140 -8.34 11.30 4.61
CA LEU A 140 -8.48 12.66 5.15
C LEU A 140 -9.54 13.50 4.42
N GLU A 141 -9.97 13.07 3.24
CA GLU A 141 -10.94 13.80 2.41
C GLU A 141 -12.38 13.29 2.62
N THR A 142 -12.54 11.98 2.80
CA THR A 142 -13.85 11.32 2.85
C THR A 142 -14.21 10.71 4.20
N ASP A 143 -13.26 10.66 5.14
CA ASP A 143 -13.39 9.93 6.41
C ASP A 143 -13.58 8.40 6.22
N SER A 144 -13.19 7.84 5.07
CA SER A 144 -13.19 6.40 4.85
C SER A 144 -12.13 5.73 5.75
N THR A 145 -12.47 4.56 6.31
CA THR A 145 -11.56 3.80 7.17
C THR A 145 -11.51 2.33 6.78
N ALA A 146 -10.30 1.77 6.78
CA ALA A 146 -10.08 0.36 6.56
C ALA A 146 -9.11 -0.21 7.59
N ILE A 147 -9.28 -1.48 7.95
CA ILE A 147 -8.43 -2.20 8.90
C ILE A 147 -7.93 -3.48 8.23
N SER A 148 -6.66 -3.79 8.43
CA SER A 148 -6.06 -5.02 7.95
C SER A 148 -5.29 -5.74 9.06
N LEU A 149 -5.30 -7.07 9.01
CA LEU A 149 -4.48 -7.93 9.84
C LEU A 149 -3.82 -8.97 8.94
N GLU A 150 -2.50 -9.07 9.02
CA GLU A 150 -1.72 -10.10 8.35
C GLU A 150 -0.89 -10.86 9.38
N ALA A 151 -0.95 -12.17 9.32
CA ALA A 151 -0.13 -13.03 10.17
C ALA A 151 0.49 -14.14 9.36
N GLU A 152 1.73 -14.47 9.66
CA GLU A 152 2.39 -15.62 9.03
C GLU A 152 3.28 -16.37 10.00
N ARG A 153 3.40 -17.69 9.74
CA ARG A 153 4.27 -18.58 10.49
C ARG A 153 4.65 -19.81 9.67
N ARG A 154 5.89 -20.24 9.79
CA ARG A 154 6.30 -21.56 9.30
C ARG A 154 5.82 -22.65 10.25
N LEU A 155 5.33 -23.75 9.70
CA LEU A 155 4.89 -24.93 10.43
C LEU A 155 5.84 -26.07 10.04
N GLY A 156 6.83 -26.32 10.86
CA GLY A 156 7.91 -27.26 10.55
C GLY A 156 8.79 -26.78 9.40
N ALA A 157 9.38 -27.72 8.66
CA ALA A 157 10.34 -27.42 7.60
C ALA A 157 9.68 -27.06 6.25
N SER A 158 8.48 -27.58 5.99
CA SER A 158 7.89 -27.59 4.64
C SER A 158 6.59 -26.80 4.51
N PHE A 159 6.00 -26.32 5.58
CA PHE A 159 4.73 -25.60 5.51
C PHE A 159 4.85 -24.15 5.97
N LYS A 160 4.06 -23.27 5.38
CA LYS A 160 3.87 -21.89 5.80
C LYS A 160 2.36 -21.60 5.90
N ALA A 161 1.92 -21.16 7.07
CA ALA A 161 0.54 -20.68 7.28
C ALA A 161 0.53 -19.15 7.17
N GLN A 162 -0.53 -18.63 6.55
CA GLN A 162 -0.79 -17.20 6.41
C GLN A 162 -2.26 -16.94 6.68
N LEU A 163 -2.54 -15.89 7.44
CA LEU A 163 -3.87 -15.34 7.68
C LEU A 163 -3.87 -13.89 7.22
N GLU A 164 -4.87 -13.51 6.46
CA GLU A 164 -5.12 -12.14 6.02
C GLU A 164 -6.57 -11.80 6.31
N VAL A 165 -6.80 -10.68 6.99
CA VAL A 165 -8.12 -10.11 7.25
C VAL A 165 -8.12 -8.69 6.74
N ARG A 166 -9.14 -8.31 5.98
CA ARG A 166 -9.40 -6.93 5.53
C ARG A 166 -10.83 -6.58 5.84
N LEU A 167 -11.02 -5.45 6.50
CA LEU A 167 -12.33 -4.94 6.89
C LEU A 167 -12.44 -3.49 6.39
N GLN A 168 -13.55 -3.18 5.71
CA GLN A 168 -13.92 -1.82 5.38
C GLN A 168 -14.85 -1.29 6.46
N ASP A 169 -14.29 -0.59 7.47
CA ASP A 169 -15.05 -0.12 8.64
C ASP A 169 -16.01 1.01 8.28
N ARG A 170 -15.55 1.97 7.47
CA ARG A 170 -16.36 3.09 7.00
C ARG A 170 -16.05 3.42 5.55
N ALA A 171 -17.09 3.65 4.75
CA ALA A 171 -17.01 4.22 3.41
C ALA A 171 -17.61 5.62 3.41
N GLY A 172 -16.75 6.64 3.28
CA GLY A 172 -17.15 8.04 3.33
C GLY A 172 -17.92 8.49 2.10
N THR A 173 -18.63 9.60 2.24
CA THR A 173 -19.39 10.18 1.13
C THR A 173 -18.45 10.74 0.06
N GLY A 174 -18.64 10.34 -1.21
CA GLY A 174 -17.79 10.76 -2.32
C GLY A 174 -16.68 9.78 -2.68
N ASP A 175 -16.29 8.89 -1.78
CA ASP A 175 -15.35 7.81 -2.05
C ASP A 175 -16.08 6.64 -2.74
N THR A 176 -16.14 6.69 -4.05
CA THR A 176 -16.85 5.69 -4.86
C THR A 176 -16.23 4.30 -4.77
N LEU A 177 -14.90 4.23 -4.59
CA LEU A 177 -14.19 2.95 -4.46
C LEU A 177 -14.39 2.32 -3.09
N ALA A 178 -14.27 3.09 -2.00
CA ALA A 178 -14.56 2.60 -0.66
C ALA A 178 -16.03 2.19 -0.54
N GLN A 179 -16.96 2.95 -1.13
CA GLN A 179 -18.37 2.58 -1.15
C GLN A 179 -18.65 1.29 -1.94
N ALA A 180 -17.93 1.05 -3.03
CA ALA A 180 -18.04 -0.20 -3.78
C ALA A 180 -17.50 -1.41 -3.00
N LEU A 181 -16.54 -1.19 -2.09
CA LEU A 181 -15.88 -2.23 -1.29
C LEU A 181 -16.42 -2.35 0.14
N LYS A 182 -17.39 -1.54 0.54
CA LYS A 182 -17.87 -1.47 1.94
C LYS A 182 -18.46 -2.78 2.49
N GLU A 183 -18.87 -3.70 1.62
CA GLU A 183 -19.42 -5.01 1.97
C GLU A 183 -18.46 -6.15 1.61
N GLU A 184 -17.23 -5.82 1.18
CA GLU A 184 -16.22 -6.76 0.72
C GLU A 184 -15.22 -7.12 1.84
N ASP A 185 -15.71 -7.37 3.04
CA ASP A 185 -14.88 -7.89 4.12
C ASP A 185 -14.28 -9.25 3.70
N MET A 186 -12.99 -9.40 3.95
CA MET A 186 -12.26 -10.59 3.51
C MET A 186 -11.51 -11.23 4.68
N VAL A 187 -11.67 -12.53 4.80
CA VAL A 187 -10.79 -13.40 5.60
C VAL A 187 -10.19 -14.45 4.68
N ARG A 188 -8.87 -14.47 4.57
CA ARG A 188 -8.14 -15.46 3.76
C ARG A 188 -7.19 -16.24 4.65
N PHE A 189 -7.31 -17.55 4.61
CA PHE A 189 -6.34 -18.46 5.20
C PHE A 189 -5.65 -19.25 4.10
N ARG A 190 -4.31 -19.30 4.12
CA ARG A 190 -3.49 -20.03 3.15
C ARG A 190 -2.50 -20.93 3.87
N ILE A 191 -2.36 -22.15 3.37
CA ILE A 191 -1.23 -23.03 3.71
C ILE A 191 -0.47 -23.31 2.43
N ALA A 192 0.83 -23.01 2.44
CA ALA A 192 1.75 -23.33 1.35
C ALA A 192 2.67 -24.48 1.78
N TYR A 193 2.89 -25.42 0.86
CA TYR A 193 3.84 -26.52 1.01
C TYR A 193 5.04 -26.31 0.10
N TYR A 194 6.23 -26.45 0.65
CA TYR A 194 7.50 -26.34 -0.07
C TYR A 194 8.18 -27.71 -0.04
N PHE A 195 8.61 -28.19 -1.19
CA PHE A 195 9.27 -29.49 -1.39
C PHE A 195 10.67 -29.32 -1.99
#